data_63ea8885bd0217b92cf96998a08226f0
#
_entry.id   63ea8885bd0217b92cf96998a08226f0
#
_cell.length_a   1.000
_cell.length_b   1.000
_cell.length_c   1.000
_cell.angle_alpha   90.00
_cell.angle_beta   90.00
_cell.angle_gamma   90.00
#
_symmetry.space_group_name_H-M   'P 1'
#
loop_
_entity.id
_entity.type
_entity.pdbx_description
1 polymer ?
#
loop_
_entity_poly.entity_id
_entity_poly.type
_entity_poly.pdbx_seq_one_letter_code
_entity_poly.pdbx_strand_id
1 'polypeptide(L)'
;NEPLQTGIKSIDAMIPVGRGQRELVIGDRQTGKTTVCIDTILNQKEFYDAGEPVYCIYVAIGQKASTVAGIAKTLEDKGAMAYTTIVAANASDPAPMQVYAPFAGAAIGEYFRDTGRPALIIYDDLSKQAVAYREVSLLLRRPPGREAYPGDVFYLHSRLLERSSKVIADDAIAKDMNDLPSSLKSVVKGGGSLTALPIIETQAGDVSAYIPTNVISITDGQIFLESNLFNSGVRPAINVGISVSRVGGSAQIKAMKKVSGTLKLDQAQFRELEAFAKFGSDLDDATLNVIEKGKRNVEILKQAQNDPFTVEDQVAIIFAGSKNLLRKVPVNKVKEFERKYIDFLNAKHKKTMETIKSGKLTDDVIGVLTKAADELSSTY
;
A
#
# COMPACT_ATOMS: atom_id res chain seq x y z
N ASN A 1 2.32 1.10 16.32
CA ASN A 1 1.55 2.34 16.10
C ASN A 1 2.30 3.35 15.19
N GLU A 2 3.19 2.88 14.33
CA GLU A 2 3.93 3.70 13.39
C GLU A 2 3.42 3.41 11.97
N PRO A 3 2.83 4.38 11.25
CA PRO A 3 2.36 4.16 9.89
C PRO A 3 3.54 4.01 8.91
N LEU A 4 3.36 3.13 7.92
CA LEU A 4 4.09 3.19 6.67
C LEU A 4 3.23 3.99 5.69
N GLN A 5 3.62 5.23 5.40
CA GLN A 5 2.88 6.07 4.47
C GLN A 5 3.13 5.58 3.04
N THR A 6 2.09 5.10 2.37
CA THR A 6 2.21 4.63 0.98
C THR A 6 2.13 5.76 -0.03
N GLY A 7 1.59 6.90 0.36
CA GLY A 7 1.32 8.02 -0.53
C GLY A 7 0.10 7.80 -1.42
N ILE A 8 -0.64 6.70 -1.20
CA ILE A 8 -1.83 6.33 -1.95
C ILE A 8 -3.06 6.56 -1.08
N LYS A 9 -3.89 7.53 -1.46
CA LYS A 9 -5.03 7.99 -0.67
C LYS A 9 -5.97 6.88 -0.22
N SER A 10 -6.31 5.96 -1.11
CA SER A 10 -7.21 4.85 -0.80
C SER A 10 -6.63 3.84 0.20
N ILE A 11 -5.31 3.64 0.20
CA ILE A 11 -4.62 2.75 1.13
C ILE A 11 -4.47 3.42 2.48
N ASP A 12 -3.83 4.58 2.51
CA ASP A 12 -3.51 5.28 3.77
C ASP A 12 -4.77 5.66 4.56
N ALA A 13 -5.89 5.93 3.86
CA ALA A 13 -7.17 6.25 4.49
C ALA A 13 -7.99 5.04 4.95
N MET A 14 -8.02 3.93 4.18
CA MET A 14 -8.98 2.84 4.40
C MET A 14 -8.36 1.49 4.71
N ILE A 15 -7.10 1.28 4.32
CA ILE A 15 -6.36 0.02 4.47
C ILE A 15 -4.93 0.35 4.95
N PRO A 16 -4.77 1.07 6.07
CA PRO A 16 -3.46 1.59 6.46
C PRO A 16 -2.49 0.47 6.80
N VAL A 17 -1.24 0.67 6.39
CA VAL A 17 -0.14 -0.26 6.63
C VAL A 17 0.74 0.25 7.76
N GLY A 18 1.00 -0.59 8.76
CA GLY A 18 1.92 -0.28 9.85
C GLY A 18 3.35 -0.77 9.57
N ARG A 19 4.34 -0.09 10.12
CA ARG A 19 5.73 -0.55 10.05
C ARG A 19 5.89 -1.90 10.74
N GLY A 20 6.47 -2.86 10.04
CA GLY A 20 6.60 -4.26 10.47
C GLY A 20 5.42 -5.15 10.10
N GLN A 21 4.38 -4.63 9.45
CA GLN A 21 3.23 -5.38 8.97
C GLN A 21 3.55 -6.11 7.67
N ARG A 22 2.82 -7.21 7.42
CA ARG A 22 2.79 -7.94 6.15
C ARG A 22 1.45 -7.69 5.50
N GLU A 23 1.41 -6.85 4.48
CA GLU A 23 0.18 -6.52 3.76
C GLU A 23 0.24 -7.06 2.34
N LEU A 24 -0.63 -8.00 2.02
CA LEU A 24 -0.68 -8.65 0.71
C LEU A 24 -1.26 -7.72 -0.34
N VAL A 25 -0.61 -7.61 -1.50
CA VAL A 25 -1.14 -6.96 -2.69
C VAL A 25 -1.56 -8.04 -3.69
N ILE A 26 -2.85 -8.19 -3.91
CA ILE A 26 -3.42 -9.32 -4.66
C ILE A 26 -4.38 -8.84 -5.76
N GLY A 27 -4.38 -9.52 -6.88
CA GLY A 27 -5.28 -9.24 -8.00
C GLY A 27 -4.81 -9.88 -9.30
N ASP A 28 -5.63 -9.77 -10.34
CA ASP A 28 -5.33 -10.32 -11.65
C ASP A 28 -4.15 -9.61 -12.33
N ARG A 29 -3.69 -10.20 -13.42
CA ARG A 29 -2.62 -9.63 -14.21
C ARG A 29 -2.98 -8.23 -14.70
N GLN A 30 -2.01 -7.31 -14.69
CA GLN A 30 -2.16 -5.93 -15.17
C GLN A 30 -3.22 -5.07 -14.43
N THR A 31 -3.54 -5.37 -13.18
CA THR A 31 -4.43 -4.55 -12.35
C THR A 31 -3.72 -3.42 -11.59
N GLY A 32 -2.41 -3.27 -11.75
CA GLY A 32 -1.63 -2.21 -11.12
C GLY A 32 -0.95 -2.61 -9.79
N LYS A 33 -0.80 -3.90 -9.49
CA LYS A 33 -0.15 -4.38 -8.25
C LYS A 33 1.27 -3.82 -8.08
N THR A 34 2.11 -4.01 -9.09
CA THR A 34 3.49 -3.48 -9.10
C THR A 34 3.49 -1.95 -8.99
N THR A 35 2.57 -1.26 -9.68
CA THR A 35 2.46 0.21 -9.61
C THR A 35 2.21 0.70 -8.19
N VAL A 36 1.28 0.10 -7.46
CA VAL A 36 1.00 0.42 -6.05
C VAL A 36 2.26 0.27 -5.18
N CYS A 37 3.03 -0.80 -5.40
CA CYS A 37 4.26 -1.04 -4.65
C CYS A 37 5.37 -0.05 -5.02
N ILE A 38 5.53 0.29 -6.29
CA ILE A 38 6.51 1.29 -6.74
C ILE A 38 6.14 2.68 -6.21
N ASP A 39 4.87 3.07 -6.27
CA ASP A 39 4.41 4.35 -5.71
C ASP A 39 4.68 4.42 -4.19
N THR A 40 4.54 3.31 -3.47
CA THR A 40 4.92 3.23 -2.06
C THR A 40 6.42 3.46 -1.85
N ILE A 41 7.29 2.91 -2.69
CA ILE A 41 8.73 3.21 -2.65
C ILE A 41 8.99 4.70 -2.92
N LEU A 42 8.37 5.26 -3.96
CA LEU A 42 8.55 6.66 -4.33
C LEU A 42 8.15 7.62 -3.21
N ASN A 43 7.11 7.29 -2.46
CA ASN A 43 6.66 8.09 -1.32
C ASN A 43 7.68 8.14 -0.17
N GLN A 44 8.61 7.18 -0.06
CA GLN A 44 9.63 7.17 0.97
C GLN A 44 10.72 8.23 0.75
N LYS A 45 10.74 8.89 -0.42
CA LYS A 45 11.71 9.95 -0.72
C LYS A 45 11.61 11.12 0.26
N GLU A 46 10.40 11.50 0.65
CA GLU A 46 10.18 12.56 1.64
C GLU A 46 10.90 12.26 2.97
N PHE A 47 10.79 11.02 3.45
CA PHE A 47 11.45 10.58 4.69
C PHE A 47 12.98 10.50 4.53
N TYR A 48 13.44 10.06 3.36
CA TYR A 48 14.87 10.05 3.05
C TYR A 48 15.46 11.46 3.06
N ASP A 49 14.80 12.40 2.39
CA ASP A 49 15.24 13.82 2.32
C ASP A 49 15.18 14.50 3.70
N ALA A 50 14.28 14.04 4.58
CA ALA A 50 14.18 14.51 5.97
C ALA A 50 15.23 13.89 6.91
N GLY A 51 16.07 12.97 6.45
CA GLY A 51 17.07 12.27 7.25
C GLY A 51 16.56 11.09 8.09
N GLU A 52 15.32 10.66 7.83
CA GLU A 52 14.67 9.51 8.47
C GLU A 52 14.31 8.42 7.43
N PRO A 53 15.29 7.86 6.70
CA PRO A 53 15.04 6.99 5.56
C PRO A 53 14.33 5.70 5.94
N VAL A 54 13.39 5.28 5.10
CA VAL A 54 12.90 3.90 5.02
C VAL A 54 13.64 3.23 3.88
N TYR A 55 14.48 2.24 4.19
CA TYR A 55 15.25 1.52 3.19
C TYR A 55 14.37 0.52 2.45
N CYS A 56 14.33 0.62 1.14
CA CYS A 56 13.45 -0.18 0.31
C CYS A 56 14.22 -1.31 -0.39
N ILE A 57 13.63 -2.50 -0.43
CA ILE A 57 14.14 -3.66 -1.16
C ILE A 57 13.05 -4.11 -2.14
N TYR A 58 13.33 -4.04 -3.43
CA TYR A 58 12.46 -4.55 -4.46
C TYR A 58 12.99 -5.87 -4.98
N VAL A 59 12.26 -6.95 -4.74
CA VAL A 59 12.63 -8.30 -5.17
C VAL A 59 11.79 -8.66 -6.39
N ALA A 60 12.44 -8.68 -7.57
CA ALA A 60 11.84 -9.09 -8.83
C ALA A 60 12.03 -10.60 -9.02
N ILE A 61 10.92 -11.35 -9.10
CA ILE A 61 10.93 -12.81 -9.19
C ILE A 61 10.29 -13.23 -10.50
N GLY A 62 11.05 -13.86 -11.38
CA GLY A 62 10.56 -14.36 -12.67
C GLY A 62 10.01 -13.26 -13.60
N GLN A 63 10.47 -12.03 -13.43
CA GLN A 63 10.12 -10.90 -14.29
C GLN A 63 10.99 -10.88 -15.55
N LYS A 64 10.51 -10.25 -16.62
CA LYS A 64 11.36 -9.97 -17.79
C LYS A 64 12.43 -8.95 -17.42
N ALA A 65 13.66 -9.13 -17.87
CA ALA A 65 14.76 -8.22 -17.61
C ALA A 65 14.42 -6.77 -18.04
N SER A 66 13.70 -6.59 -19.15
CA SER A 66 13.24 -5.27 -19.62
C SER A 66 12.26 -4.60 -18.64
N THR A 67 11.41 -5.37 -17.97
CA THR A 67 10.48 -4.86 -16.94
C THR A 67 11.26 -4.37 -15.73
N VAL A 68 12.23 -5.17 -15.26
CA VAL A 68 13.10 -4.79 -14.14
C VAL A 68 13.91 -3.54 -14.44
N ALA A 69 14.48 -3.46 -15.65
CA ALA A 69 15.21 -2.28 -16.12
C ALA A 69 14.32 -1.02 -16.17
N GLY A 70 13.06 -1.16 -16.62
CA GLY A 70 12.10 -0.06 -16.64
C GLY A 70 11.75 0.44 -15.22
N ILE A 71 11.60 -0.46 -14.26
CA ILE A 71 11.37 -0.12 -12.84
C ILE A 71 12.60 0.58 -12.27
N ALA A 72 13.79 0.02 -12.48
CA ALA A 72 15.05 0.63 -12.02
C ALA A 72 15.19 2.06 -12.56
N LYS A 73 14.93 2.27 -13.86
CA LYS A 73 14.96 3.60 -14.46
C LYS A 73 13.92 4.56 -13.82
N THR A 74 12.70 4.10 -13.59
CA THR A 74 11.67 4.92 -12.94
C THR A 74 12.12 5.35 -11.54
N LEU A 75 12.70 4.43 -10.76
CA LEU A 75 13.22 4.73 -9.42
C LEU A 75 14.41 5.69 -9.48
N GLU A 76 15.30 5.55 -10.47
CA GLU A 76 16.42 6.44 -10.70
C GLU A 76 15.96 7.85 -11.08
N ASP A 77 15.09 7.97 -12.08
CA ASP A 77 14.55 9.24 -12.59
C ASP A 77 13.82 10.04 -11.48
N LYS A 78 13.23 9.34 -10.51
CA LYS A 78 12.54 9.93 -9.34
C LYS A 78 13.46 10.08 -8.11
N GLY A 79 14.74 9.72 -8.20
CA GLY A 79 15.70 9.83 -7.11
C GLY A 79 15.51 8.80 -5.98
N ALA A 80 14.74 7.74 -6.20
CA ALA A 80 14.45 6.72 -5.20
C ALA A 80 15.54 5.64 -5.11
N MET A 81 16.44 5.54 -6.07
CA MET A 81 17.55 4.57 -6.03
C MET A 81 18.54 4.85 -4.90
N ALA A 82 18.58 6.06 -4.35
CA ALA A 82 19.44 6.41 -3.23
C ALA A 82 19.15 5.59 -1.95
N TYR A 83 17.92 5.11 -1.78
CA TYR A 83 17.48 4.32 -0.63
C TYR A 83 16.86 2.97 -1.02
N THR A 84 16.99 2.55 -2.29
CA THR A 84 16.37 1.32 -2.80
C THR A 84 17.43 0.34 -3.30
N THR A 85 17.27 -0.93 -2.92
CA THR A 85 18.05 -2.06 -3.43
C THR A 85 17.15 -2.94 -4.28
N ILE A 86 17.60 -3.31 -5.49
CA ILE A 86 16.88 -4.24 -6.37
C ILE A 86 17.58 -5.59 -6.30
N VAL A 87 16.81 -6.64 -5.99
CA VAL A 87 17.25 -8.04 -6.04
C VAL A 87 16.45 -8.73 -7.13
N ALA A 88 17.09 -9.18 -8.20
CA ALA A 88 16.39 -9.72 -9.36
C ALA A 88 16.82 -11.16 -9.65
N ALA A 89 15.82 -12.04 -9.84
CA ALA A 89 15.94 -13.32 -10.50
C ALA A 89 14.96 -13.31 -11.68
N ASN A 90 15.49 -13.13 -12.88
CA ASN A 90 14.69 -12.93 -14.09
C ASN A 90 14.01 -14.23 -14.55
N ALA A 91 13.06 -14.12 -15.46
CA ALA A 91 12.34 -15.28 -16.00
C ALA A 91 13.26 -16.27 -16.76
N SER A 92 14.39 -15.81 -17.26
CA SER A 92 15.42 -16.63 -17.93
C SER A 92 16.40 -17.31 -16.97
N ASP A 93 16.40 -16.90 -15.68
CA ASP A 93 17.31 -17.47 -14.71
C ASP A 93 16.80 -18.84 -14.23
N PRO A 94 17.69 -19.76 -13.80
CA PRO A 94 17.30 -21.05 -13.29
C PRO A 94 16.28 -20.96 -12.15
N ALA A 95 15.34 -21.90 -12.11
CA ALA A 95 14.29 -21.93 -11.08
C ALA A 95 14.82 -21.79 -9.62
N PRO A 96 15.94 -22.43 -9.21
CA PRO A 96 16.50 -22.21 -7.88
C PRO A 96 16.82 -20.76 -7.56
N MET A 97 17.28 -19.97 -8.54
CA MET A 97 17.56 -18.54 -8.34
C MET A 97 16.27 -17.78 -8.00
N GLN A 98 15.18 -18.08 -8.68
CA GLN A 98 13.86 -17.47 -8.42
C GLN A 98 13.30 -17.88 -7.04
N VAL A 99 13.63 -19.09 -6.57
CA VAL A 99 13.25 -19.56 -5.23
C VAL A 99 14.02 -18.82 -4.13
N TYR A 100 15.33 -18.60 -4.31
CA TYR A 100 16.18 -18.05 -3.25
C TYR A 100 16.28 -16.52 -3.25
N ALA A 101 16.05 -15.85 -4.37
CA ALA A 101 16.11 -14.38 -4.44
C ALA A 101 15.29 -13.66 -3.36
N PRO A 102 14.03 -14.08 -3.04
CA PRO A 102 13.27 -13.48 -1.95
C PRO A 102 13.94 -13.59 -0.59
N PHE A 103 14.61 -14.72 -0.30
CA PHE A 103 15.33 -14.90 0.97
C PHE A 103 16.58 -14.02 1.04
N ALA A 104 17.29 -13.82 -0.07
CA ALA A 104 18.40 -12.88 -0.14
C ALA A 104 17.92 -11.44 0.11
N GLY A 105 16.81 -11.03 -0.51
CA GLY A 105 16.18 -9.74 -0.25
C GLY A 105 15.74 -9.57 1.21
N ALA A 106 15.14 -10.61 1.79
CA ALA A 106 14.75 -10.61 3.19
C ALA A 106 15.95 -10.44 4.13
N ALA A 107 17.09 -11.08 3.85
CA ALA A 107 18.31 -10.93 4.64
C ALA A 107 18.85 -9.48 4.62
N ILE A 108 18.76 -8.79 3.48
CA ILE A 108 19.09 -7.37 3.39
C ILE A 108 18.12 -6.53 4.25
N GLY A 109 16.83 -6.82 4.18
CA GLY A 109 15.81 -6.13 4.99
C GLY A 109 15.99 -6.35 6.49
N GLU A 110 16.33 -7.58 6.89
CA GLU A 110 16.63 -7.91 8.29
C GLU A 110 17.85 -7.17 8.84
N TYR A 111 18.88 -6.96 8.03
CA TYR A 111 20.03 -6.17 8.44
C TYR A 111 19.61 -4.74 8.85
N PHE A 112 18.73 -4.09 8.10
CA PHE A 112 18.20 -2.79 8.49
C PHE A 112 17.32 -2.89 9.74
N ARG A 113 16.38 -3.84 9.78
CA ARG A 113 15.52 -4.08 10.94
C ARG A 113 16.32 -4.29 12.22
N ASP A 114 17.32 -5.17 12.17
CA ASP A 114 18.09 -5.57 13.36
C ASP A 114 19.11 -4.51 13.79
N THR A 115 19.40 -3.54 12.94
CA THR A 115 20.24 -2.37 13.28
C THR A 115 19.42 -1.11 13.62
N GLY A 116 18.14 -1.27 13.96
CA GLY A 116 17.27 -0.21 14.46
C GLY A 116 16.68 0.71 13.37
N ARG A 117 16.74 0.30 12.10
CA ARG A 117 16.29 1.10 10.97
C ARG A 117 15.03 0.53 10.35
N PRO A 118 14.11 1.38 9.83
CA PRO A 118 12.96 0.89 9.12
C PRO A 118 13.32 0.47 7.69
N ALA A 119 12.76 -0.67 7.26
CA ALA A 119 12.87 -1.18 5.90
C ALA A 119 11.51 -1.60 5.35
N LEU A 120 11.37 -1.51 4.04
CA LEU A 120 10.23 -1.97 3.26
C LEU A 120 10.71 -2.97 2.23
N ILE A 121 10.13 -4.17 2.18
CA ILE A 121 10.44 -5.16 1.17
C ILE A 121 9.21 -5.49 0.33
N ILE A 122 9.40 -5.54 -0.98
CA ILE A 122 8.40 -5.91 -1.96
C ILE A 122 8.82 -7.19 -2.65
N TYR A 123 7.92 -8.18 -2.68
CA TYR A 123 8.14 -9.45 -3.40
C TYR A 123 7.25 -9.49 -4.64
N ASP A 124 7.81 -9.24 -5.80
CA ASP A 124 7.07 -9.17 -7.07
C ASP A 124 7.48 -10.30 -8.03
N ASP A 125 6.85 -11.48 -8.05
CA ASP A 125 5.72 -11.88 -7.19
C ASP A 125 5.96 -13.26 -6.57
N LEU A 126 5.30 -13.55 -5.48
CA LEU A 126 5.40 -14.84 -4.80
C LEU A 126 4.69 -15.99 -5.54
N SER A 127 3.75 -15.68 -6.44
CA SER A 127 3.13 -16.70 -7.31
C SER A 127 4.18 -17.36 -8.19
N LYS A 128 5.11 -16.57 -8.77
CA LYS A 128 6.21 -17.08 -9.57
C LYS A 128 7.24 -17.82 -8.74
N GLN A 129 7.53 -17.36 -7.51
CA GLN A 129 8.36 -18.14 -6.59
C GLN A 129 7.77 -19.52 -6.32
N ALA A 130 6.46 -19.63 -6.08
CA ALA A 130 5.79 -20.90 -5.86
C ALA A 130 5.88 -21.80 -7.08
N VAL A 131 5.70 -21.27 -8.29
CA VAL A 131 5.84 -22.02 -9.54
C VAL A 131 7.27 -22.55 -9.71
N ALA A 132 8.29 -21.71 -9.47
CA ALA A 132 9.69 -22.13 -9.51
C ALA A 132 9.99 -23.24 -8.47
N TYR A 133 9.44 -23.10 -7.28
CA TYR A 133 9.59 -24.12 -6.22
C TYR A 133 8.91 -25.44 -6.59
N ARG A 134 7.73 -25.39 -7.22
CA ARG A 134 7.06 -26.57 -7.77
C ARG A 134 7.91 -27.26 -8.84
N GLU A 135 8.49 -26.49 -9.75
CA GLU A 135 9.38 -27.02 -10.80
C GLU A 135 10.57 -27.75 -10.20
N VAL A 136 11.31 -27.12 -9.27
CA VAL A 136 12.44 -27.74 -8.57
C VAL A 136 12.01 -29.00 -7.83
N SER A 137 10.88 -28.99 -7.15
CA SER A 137 10.37 -30.12 -6.38
C SER A 137 10.00 -31.32 -7.28
N LEU A 138 9.36 -31.06 -8.43
CA LEU A 138 9.02 -32.11 -9.40
C LEU A 138 10.27 -32.70 -10.04
N LEU A 139 11.28 -31.90 -10.38
CA LEU A 139 12.57 -32.40 -10.88
C LEU A 139 13.29 -33.28 -9.85
N LEU A 140 13.17 -32.98 -8.58
CA LEU A 140 13.69 -33.78 -7.46
C LEU A 140 12.79 -34.97 -7.12
N ARG A 141 11.73 -35.22 -7.92
CA ARG A 141 10.76 -36.34 -7.72
C ARG A 141 10.07 -36.32 -6.36
N ARG A 142 9.88 -35.12 -5.78
CA ARG A 142 9.08 -34.99 -4.57
C ARG A 142 7.59 -35.21 -4.90
N PRO A 143 6.83 -35.88 -4.03
CA PRO A 143 5.42 -36.15 -4.32
C PRO A 143 4.61 -34.88 -4.43
N PRO A 144 3.84 -34.67 -5.50
CA PRO A 144 2.98 -33.51 -5.67
C PRO A 144 1.74 -33.59 -4.78
N GLY A 145 1.34 -32.43 -4.25
CA GLY A 145 0.08 -32.22 -3.54
C GLY A 145 -0.94 -31.47 -4.39
N ARG A 146 -1.76 -30.63 -3.75
CA ARG A 146 -2.78 -29.82 -4.43
C ARG A 146 -2.14 -28.93 -5.50
N GLU A 147 -2.74 -28.89 -6.68
CA GLU A 147 -2.26 -28.12 -7.86
C GLU A 147 -0.80 -28.43 -8.23
N ALA A 148 -0.37 -29.68 -7.95
CA ALA A 148 0.99 -30.18 -8.15
C ALA A 148 2.07 -29.46 -7.32
N TYR A 149 1.72 -28.62 -6.35
CA TYR A 149 2.67 -28.03 -5.42
C TYR A 149 3.16 -29.06 -4.40
N PRO A 150 4.42 -28.96 -3.93
CA PRO A 150 4.90 -29.82 -2.86
C PRO A 150 4.17 -29.48 -1.55
N GLY A 151 4.09 -30.47 -0.63
CA GLY A 151 3.36 -30.33 0.62
C GLY A 151 3.85 -29.22 1.55
N ASP A 152 5.10 -28.78 1.36
CA ASP A 152 5.74 -27.71 2.15
C ASP A 152 5.73 -26.32 1.48
N VAL A 153 4.94 -26.10 0.43
CA VAL A 153 4.86 -24.79 -0.24
C VAL A 153 4.32 -23.69 0.70
N PHE A 154 3.44 -24.05 1.64
CA PHE A 154 3.01 -23.10 2.67
C PHE A 154 4.19 -22.62 3.50
N TYR A 155 5.08 -23.51 3.90
CA TYR A 155 6.27 -23.19 4.68
C TYR A 155 7.28 -22.32 3.89
N LEU A 156 7.35 -22.47 2.57
CA LEU A 156 8.14 -21.59 1.71
C LEU A 156 7.79 -20.11 1.94
N HIS A 157 6.52 -19.77 1.92
CA HIS A 157 6.03 -18.40 2.07
C HIS A 157 5.95 -17.96 3.55
N SER A 158 5.53 -18.84 4.46
CA SER A 158 5.40 -18.48 5.87
C SER A 158 6.75 -18.14 6.49
N ARG A 159 7.78 -18.97 6.31
CA ARG A 159 9.12 -18.68 6.83
C ARG A 159 9.76 -17.43 6.20
N LEU A 160 9.37 -17.04 5.00
CA LEU A 160 9.82 -15.80 4.36
C LEU A 160 9.12 -14.59 4.97
N LEU A 161 7.79 -14.61 5.07
CA LEU A 161 6.99 -13.48 5.48
C LEU A 161 7.03 -13.23 7.00
N GLU A 162 7.19 -14.28 7.81
CA GLU A 162 7.34 -14.15 9.28
C GLU A 162 8.63 -13.42 9.70
N ARG A 163 9.60 -13.26 8.81
CA ARG A 163 10.80 -12.45 9.03
C ARG A 163 10.49 -10.94 9.07
N SER A 164 9.35 -10.53 8.55
CA SER A 164 8.88 -9.13 8.60
C SER A 164 8.19 -8.87 9.93
N SER A 165 8.73 -7.89 10.68
CA SER A 165 8.25 -7.56 12.02
C SER A 165 8.74 -6.18 12.46
N LYS A 166 8.20 -5.69 13.56
CA LYS A 166 8.68 -4.53 14.32
C LYS A 166 9.47 -5.03 15.53
N VAL A 167 10.72 -4.61 15.66
CA VAL A 167 11.57 -4.97 16.81
C VAL A 167 11.25 -4.04 17.99
N ILE A 168 11.31 -4.59 19.20
CA ILE A 168 11.14 -3.82 20.43
C ILE A 168 12.15 -2.68 20.51
N ALA A 169 11.76 -1.54 21.09
CA ALA A 169 12.61 -0.35 21.16
C ALA A 169 13.79 -0.47 22.15
N ASP A 170 13.74 -1.43 23.09
CA ASP A 170 14.78 -1.66 24.06
C ASP A 170 15.96 -2.42 23.45
N ASP A 171 17.13 -1.77 23.38
CA ASP A 171 18.34 -2.33 22.80
C ASP A 171 18.84 -3.57 23.53
N ALA A 172 18.67 -3.66 24.86
CA ALA A 172 19.14 -4.81 25.64
C ALA A 172 18.31 -6.04 25.30
N ILE A 173 16.99 -5.90 25.23
CA ILE A 173 16.08 -6.99 24.85
C ILE A 173 16.30 -7.37 23.38
N ALA A 174 16.51 -6.39 22.49
CA ALA A 174 16.77 -6.64 21.07
C ALA A 174 18.06 -7.47 20.85
N LYS A 175 19.09 -7.28 21.67
CA LYS A 175 20.35 -8.05 21.63
C LYS A 175 20.21 -9.50 22.10
N ASP A 176 19.19 -9.78 22.87
CA ASP A 176 18.91 -11.13 23.40
C ASP A 176 18.01 -11.97 22.49
N MET A 177 17.64 -11.48 21.31
CA MET A 177 16.88 -12.26 20.32
C MET A 177 17.66 -13.52 19.91
N ASN A 178 16.98 -14.67 19.91
CA ASN A 178 17.59 -15.99 19.75
C ASN A 178 18.24 -16.25 18.38
N ASP A 179 17.72 -15.62 17.32
CA ASP A 179 18.10 -15.90 15.92
C ASP A 179 19.09 -14.89 15.34
N LEU A 180 19.72 -14.07 16.19
CA LEU A 180 20.69 -13.09 15.72
C LEU A 180 22.02 -13.75 15.37
N PRO A 181 22.58 -13.50 14.17
CA PRO A 181 23.95 -13.87 13.85
C PRO A 181 24.91 -13.22 14.85
N SER A 182 25.87 -14.00 15.34
CA SER A 182 26.86 -13.52 16.32
C SER A 182 27.65 -12.30 15.81
N SER A 183 27.85 -12.18 14.50
CA SER A 183 28.49 -11.04 13.84
C SER A 183 27.70 -9.74 13.96
N LEU A 184 26.37 -9.80 14.17
CA LEU A 184 25.51 -8.63 14.28
C LEU A 184 25.28 -8.16 15.73
N LYS A 185 25.61 -8.99 16.75
CA LYS A 185 25.34 -8.65 18.16
C LYS A 185 25.90 -7.30 18.59
N SER A 186 27.03 -6.87 18.03
CA SER A 186 27.68 -5.58 18.35
C SER A 186 26.94 -4.37 17.75
N VAL A 187 26.19 -4.55 16.67
CA VAL A 187 25.52 -3.47 15.92
C VAL A 187 24.00 -3.48 16.05
N VAL A 188 23.45 -4.49 16.75
CA VAL A 188 21.99 -4.59 16.99
C VAL A 188 21.47 -3.41 17.79
N LYS A 189 20.37 -2.86 17.32
CA LYS A 189 19.59 -1.81 17.99
C LYS A 189 18.09 -2.13 17.92
N GLY A 190 17.38 -1.75 18.97
CA GLY A 190 15.92 -1.85 18.99
C GLY A 190 15.24 -0.84 18.08
N GLY A 191 13.94 -1.00 17.93
CA GLY A 191 13.06 -0.05 17.22
C GLY A 191 13.04 -0.17 15.70
N GLY A 192 13.87 -1.03 15.10
CA GLY A 192 13.84 -1.28 13.67
C GLY A 192 12.58 -2.03 13.20
N SER A 193 12.32 -2.01 11.91
CA SER A 193 11.18 -2.70 11.32
C SER A 193 11.48 -3.21 9.91
N LEU A 194 10.81 -4.30 9.54
CA LEU A 194 10.76 -4.78 8.17
C LEU A 194 9.29 -4.98 7.79
N THR A 195 8.80 -4.10 6.94
CA THR A 195 7.42 -4.17 6.41
C THR A 195 7.45 -4.90 5.08
N ALA A 196 6.54 -5.85 4.86
CA ALA A 196 6.48 -6.61 3.62
C ALA A 196 5.21 -6.30 2.83
N LEU A 197 5.37 -6.10 1.53
CA LEU A 197 4.31 -6.06 0.53
C LEU A 197 4.51 -7.21 -0.46
N PRO A 198 4.10 -8.44 -0.13
CA PRO A 198 4.10 -9.54 -1.07
C PRO A 198 3.02 -9.33 -2.13
N ILE A 199 3.35 -9.66 -3.38
CA ILE A 199 2.41 -9.64 -4.50
C ILE A 199 2.01 -11.07 -4.85
N ILE A 200 0.71 -11.29 -5.02
CA ILE A 200 0.13 -12.53 -5.54
C ILE A 200 -0.71 -12.21 -6.77
N GLU A 201 -0.51 -12.97 -7.82
CA GLU A 201 -1.32 -12.91 -9.03
C GLU A 201 -2.46 -13.92 -8.95
N THR A 202 -3.70 -13.45 -9.18
CA THR A 202 -4.87 -14.29 -9.32
C THR A 202 -5.24 -14.48 -10.80
N GLN A 203 -6.09 -15.46 -11.08
CA GLN A 203 -6.72 -15.67 -12.38
C GLN A 203 -8.22 -15.48 -12.22
N ALA A 204 -8.79 -14.57 -13.00
CA ALA A 204 -10.22 -14.22 -12.97
C ALA A 204 -10.75 -13.87 -11.54
N GLY A 205 -9.91 -13.24 -10.72
CA GLY A 205 -10.26 -12.85 -9.36
C GLY A 205 -10.37 -14.02 -8.36
N ASP A 206 -9.94 -15.22 -8.72
CA ASP A 206 -10.05 -16.41 -7.84
C ASP A 206 -9.05 -16.34 -6.69
N VAL A 207 -9.53 -15.93 -5.53
CA VAL A 207 -8.79 -15.92 -4.27
C VAL A 207 -8.86 -17.26 -3.53
N SER A 208 -9.65 -18.23 -4.01
CA SER A 208 -9.82 -19.56 -3.41
C SER A 208 -8.77 -20.57 -3.90
N ALA A 209 -7.98 -20.20 -4.90
CA ALA A 209 -6.84 -21.00 -5.38
C ALA A 209 -5.82 -21.24 -4.26
N TYR A 210 -4.98 -22.25 -4.42
CA TYR A 210 -4.13 -22.76 -3.33
C TYR A 210 -3.13 -21.73 -2.82
N ILE A 211 -2.36 -21.10 -3.70
CA ILE A 211 -1.34 -20.13 -3.29
C ILE A 211 -1.97 -18.82 -2.73
N PRO A 212 -2.98 -18.20 -3.36
CA PRO A 212 -3.67 -17.06 -2.77
C PRO A 212 -4.18 -17.33 -1.35
N THR A 213 -4.89 -18.44 -1.14
CA THR A 213 -5.43 -18.83 0.17
C THR A 213 -4.34 -18.94 1.24
N ASN A 214 -3.21 -19.57 0.89
CA ASN A 214 -2.08 -19.73 1.81
C ASN A 214 -1.51 -18.34 2.21
N VAL A 215 -1.25 -17.45 1.26
CA VAL A 215 -0.62 -16.17 1.55
C VAL A 215 -1.58 -15.23 2.28
N ILE A 216 -2.88 -15.24 1.98
CA ILE A 216 -3.90 -14.50 2.76
C ILE A 216 -3.87 -14.91 4.23
N SER A 217 -3.68 -16.21 4.52
CA SER A 217 -3.64 -16.71 5.90
C SER A 217 -2.36 -16.31 6.66
N ILE A 218 -1.24 -16.12 5.95
CA ILE A 218 0.05 -15.74 6.53
C ILE A 218 0.12 -14.23 6.81
N THR A 219 -0.52 -13.42 5.98
CA THR A 219 -0.42 -11.96 6.02
C THR A 219 -1.38 -11.30 7.01
N ASP A 220 -1.10 -10.05 7.36
CA ASP A 220 -1.89 -9.25 8.32
C ASP A 220 -3.00 -8.44 7.64
N GLY A 221 -3.38 -8.84 6.46
CA GLY A 221 -4.40 -8.22 5.61
C GLY A 221 -4.05 -8.26 4.14
N GLN A 222 -4.94 -7.74 3.32
CA GLN A 222 -4.77 -7.70 1.87
C GLN A 222 -5.35 -6.44 1.24
N ILE A 223 -4.66 -5.95 0.22
CA ILE A 223 -5.11 -4.93 -0.72
C ILE A 223 -5.49 -5.65 -2.01
N PHE A 224 -6.79 -5.71 -2.28
CA PHE A 224 -7.32 -6.42 -3.45
C PHE A 224 -7.53 -5.45 -4.61
N LEU A 225 -6.86 -5.72 -5.75
CA LEU A 225 -7.04 -4.97 -6.99
C LEU A 225 -7.94 -5.73 -7.95
N GLU A 226 -9.00 -5.08 -8.40
CA GLU A 226 -10.07 -5.67 -9.20
C GLU A 226 -10.02 -5.20 -10.65
N SER A 227 -10.07 -6.17 -11.59
CA SER A 227 -10.02 -5.89 -13.04
C SER A 227 -11.18 -5.02 -13.51
N ASN A 228 -12.38 -5.21 -12.96
CA ASN A 228 -13.56 -4.41 -13.33
C ASN A 228 -13.38 -2.93 -12.97
N LEU A 229 -12.82 -2.65 -11.79
CA LEU A 229 -12.50 -1.27 -11.38
C LEU A 229 -11.42 -0.67 -12.26
N PHE A 230 -10.38 -1.44 -12.59
CA PHE A 230 -9.32 -0.98 -13.46
C PHE A 230 -9.82 -0.60 -14.85
N ASN A 231 -10.66 -1.45 -15.44
CA ASN A 231 -11.24 -1.25 -16.76
C ASN A 231 -12.26 -0.11 -16.79
N SER A 232 -12.97 0.14 -15.67
CA SER A 232 -13.87 1.29 -15.54
C SER A 232 -13.17 2.63 -15.26
N GLY A 233 -11.83 2.63 -15.22
CA GLY A 233 -11.04 3.84 -15.01
C GLY A 233 -10.86 4.26 -13.55
N VAL A 234 -11.24 3.41 -12.58
CA VAL A 234 -10.93 3.61 -11.17
C VAL A 234 -9.51 3.10 -10.91
N ARG A 235 -8.56 4.02 -10.76
CA ARG A 235 -7.13 3.70 -10.56
C ARG A 235 -6.57 4.55 -9.42
N PRO A 236 -5.92 3.90 -8.40
CA PRO A 236 -5.73 2.46 -8.25
C PRO A 236 -7.05 1.69 -8.11
N ALA A 237 -7.07 0.48 -8.67
CA ALA A 237 -8.28 -0.35 -8.78
C ALA A 237 -8.59 -1.13 -7.49
N ILE A 238 -8.49 -0.48 -6.35
CA ILE A 238 -8.60 -1.10 -5.02
C ILE A 238 -10.07 -1.33 -4.67
N ASN A 239 -10.42 -2.59 -4.45
CA ASN A 239 -11.71 -2.95 -3.90
C ASN A 239 -11.67 -2.84 -2.37
N VAL A 240 -12.17 -1.74 -1.82
CA VAL A 240 -12.19 -1.47 -0.38
C VAL A 240 -13.11 -2.39 0.42
N GLY A 241 -14.09 -3.01 -0.22
CA GLY A 241 -15.04 -3.92 0.43
C GLY A 241 -14.37 -5.21 0.93
N ILE A 242 -13.47 -5.77 0.12
CA ILE A 242 -12.77 -7.03 0.41
C ILE A 242 -11.31 -6.82 0.84
N SER A 243 -10.83 -5.59 0.79
CA SER A 243 -9.50 -5.23 1.30
C SER A 243 -9.55 -5.00 2.80
N VAL A 244 -8.56 -5.51 3.53
CA VAL A 244 -8.52 -5.49 4.99
C VAL A 244 -7.10 -5.19 5.46
N SER A 245 -6.95 -4.32 6.46
CA SER A 245 -5.75 -4.22 7.29
C SER A 245 -6.10 -4.63 8.71
N ARG A 246 -5.43 -5.65 9.26
CA ARG A 246 -5.66 -6.11 10.64
C ARG A 246 -5.12 -5.13 11.68
N VAL A 247 -4.16 -4.30 11.33
CA VAL A 247 -3.65 -3.22 12.18
C VAL A 247 -4.60 -2.03 12.19
N GLY A 248 -5.21 -1.73 11.04
CA GLY A 248 -6.23 -0.72 10.88
C GLY A 248 -5.81 0.67 11.36
N GLY A 249 -6.72 1.39 12.00
CA GLY A 249 -6.50 2.77 12.46
C GLY A 249 -5.36 2.96 13.48
N SER A 250 -4.76 1.88 14.00
CA SER A 250 -3.54 1.96 14.82
C SER A 250 -2.30 2.33 13.99
N ALA A 251 -2.36 2.12 12.67
CA ALA A 251 -1.33 2.49 11.71
C ALA A 251 -1.62 3.83 11.01
N GLN A 252 -2.42 4.69 11.61
CA GLN A 252 -2.73 6.03 11.09
C GLN A 252 -2.34 7.10 12.09
N ILE A 253 -1.88 8.26 11.57
CA ILE A 253 -1.79 9.46 12.38
C ILE A 253 -3.19 9.89 12.84
N LYS A 254 -3.29 10.57 13.98
CA LYS A 254 -4.59 10.94 14.58
C LYS A 254 -5.45 11.80 13.63
N ALA A 255 -4.83 12.69 12.85
CA ALA A 255 -5.52 13.51 11.86
C ALA A 255 -6.18 12.63 10.77
N MET A 256 -5.44 11.69 10.16
CA MET A 256 -5.97 10.76 9.16
C MET A 256 -7.09 9.91 9.73
N LYS A 257 -6.89 9.31 10.90
CA LYS A 257 -7.92 8.50 11.57
C LYS A 257 -9.24 9.24 11.78
N LYS A 258 -9.16 10.56 12.11
CA LYS A 258 -10.34 11.40 12.34
C LYS A 258 -11.12 11.69 11.05
N VAL A 259 -10.41 11.93 9.93
CA VAL A 259 -11.05 12.26 8.64
C VAL A 259 -11.52 11.05 7.85
N SER A 260 -10.84 9.90 7.98
CA SER A 260 -11.12 8.69 7.24
C SER A 260 -12.07 7.71 7.95
N GLY A 261 -12.45 7.99 9.18
CA GLY A 261 -13.18 7.04 10.04
C GLY A 261 -14.48 6.50 9.46
N THR A 262 -15.20 7.29 8.67
CA THR A 262 -16.44 6.87 8.00
C THR A 262 -16.26 6.54 6.52
N LEU A 263 -15.09 6.88 5.93
CA LEU A 263 -14.90 6.83 4.49
C LEU A 263 -15.12 5.43 3.89
N LYS A 264 -14.64 4.40 4.58
CA LYS A 264 -14.82 3.01 4.13
C LYS A 264 -16.29 2.60 4.12
N LEU A 265 -17.04 2.99 5.15
CA LEU A 265 -18.48 2.74 5.25
C LEU A 265 -19.25 3.55 4.20
N ASP A 266 -18.91 4.82 4.03
CA ASP A 266 -19.51 5.70 3.01
C ASP A 266 -19.32 5.12 1.60
N GLN A 267 -18.14 4.59 1.30
CA GLN A 267 -17.85 3.96 0.01
C GLN A 267 -18.59 2.63 -0.19
N ALA A 268 -18.72 1.82 0.85
CA ALA A 268 -19.49 0.58 0.79
C ALA A 268 -20.98 0.87 0.52
N GLN A 269 -21.57 1.82 1.26
CA GLN A 269 -22.95 2.25 1.09
C GLN A 269 -23.19 2.86 -0.30
N PHE A 270 -22.27 3.69 -0.78
CA PHE A 270 -22.34 4.24 -2.14
C PHE A 270 -22.41 3.13 -3.21
N ARG A 271 -21.55 2.11 -3.13
CA ARG A 271 -21.54 1.01 -4.11
C ARG A 271 -22.83 0.21 -4.12
N GLU A 272 -23.38 -0.05 -2.95
CA GLU A 272 -24.67 -0.72 -2.81
C GLU A 272 -25.79 0.08 -3.45
N LEU A 273 -25.87 1.37 -3.13
CA LEU A 273 -26.88 2.28 -3.68
C LEU A 273 -26.69 2.55 -5.19
N GLU A 274 -25.45 2.63 -5.67
CA GLU A 274 -25.16 2.78 -7.11
C GLU A 274 -25.64 1.56 -7.90
N ALA A 275 -25.46 0.35 -7.37
CA ALA A 275 -25.99 -0.86 -7.98
C ALA A 275 -27.52 -0.83 -8.05
N PHE A 276 -28.17 -0.42 -6.97
CA PHE A 276 -29.62 -0.25 -6.90
C PHE A 276 -30.15 0.82 -7.88
N ALA A 277 -29.46 1.95 -7.99
CA ALA A 277 -29.83 3.06 -8.87
C ALA A 277 -29.86 2.68 -10.37
N LYS A 278 -29.08 1.67 -10.76
CA LYS A 278 -29.09 1.15 -12.14
C LYS A 278 -30.37 0.36 -12.49
N PHE A 279 -31.12 -0.09 -11.50
CA PHE A 279 -32.32 -0.92 -11.66
C PHE A 279 -33.62 -0.23 -11.27
N GLY A 280 -33.60 0.95 -10.62
CA GLY A 280 -34.78 1.66 -10.12
C GLY A 280 -34.85 3.11 -10.59
N SER A 281 -36.08 3.62 -10.82
CA SER A 281 -36.30 4.94 -11.40
C SER A 281 -36.58 6.06 -10.38
N ASP A 282 -37.03 5.75 -9.18
CA ASP A 282 -37.41 6.76 -8.17
C ASP A 282 -36.56 6.63 -6.91
N LEU A 283 -35.51 7.47 -6.83
CA LEU A 283 -34.67 7.60 -5.64
C LEU A 283 -35.09 8.86 -4.87
N ASP A 284 -35.16 8.76 -3.56
CA ASP A 284 -35.36 9.91 -2.69
C ASP A 284 -34.13 10.83 -2.64
N ASP A 285 -34.35 12.09 -2.25
CA ASP A 285 -33.28 13.10 -2.19
C ASP A 285 -32.12 12.72 -1.26
N ALA A 286 -32.38 11.97 -0.20
CA ALA A 286 -31.36 11.51 0.72
C ALA A 286 -30.43 10.49 0.05
N THR A 287 -31.00 9.51 -0.65
CA THR A 287 -30.27 8.51 -1.42
C THR A 287 -29.48 9.16 -2.57
N LEU A 288 -30.05 10.11 -3.28
CA LEU A 288 -29.35 10.88 -4.32
C LEU A 288 -28.13 11.62 -3.75
N ASN A 289 -28.26 12.25 -2.58
CA ASN A 289 -27.15 12.94 -1.92
C ASN A 289 -26.00 11.97 -1.56
N VAL A 290 -26.30 10.76 -1.09
CA VAL A 290 -25.27 9.74 -0.79
C VAL A 290 -24.56 9.30 -2.08
N ILE A 291 -25.30 9.07 -3.16
CA ILE A 291 -24.73 8.69 -4.46
C ILE A 291 -23.83 9.80 -4.99
N GLU A 292 -24.27 11.04 -4.98
CA GLU A 292 -23.50 12.19 -5.48
C GLU A 292 -22.25 12.47 -4.65
N LYS A 293 -22.32 12.34 -3.32
CA LYS A 293 -21.14 12.38 -2.43
C LYS A 293 -20.18 11.23 -2.76
N GLY A 294 -20.71 10.02 -2.92
CA GLY A 294 -19.92 8.83 -3.23
C GLY A 294 -19.17 8.93 -4.55
N LYS A 295 -19.81 9.43 -5.62
CA LYS A 295 -19.16 9.68 -6.92
C LYS A 295 -17.96 10.63 -6.77
N ARG A 296 -18.11 11.73 -6.04
CA ARG A 296 -17.02 12.69 -5.79
C ARG A 296 -15.90 12.07 -4.96
N ASN A 297 -16.23 11.27 -3.95
CA ASN A 297 -15.22 10.55 -3.16
C ASN A 297 -14.45 9.53 -4.00
N VAL A 298 -15.10 8.84 -4.95
CA VAL A 298 -14.39 7.97 -5.91
C VAL A 298 -13.40 8.78 -6.74
N GLU A 299 -13.78 9.96 -7.24
CA GLU A 299 -12.86 10.82 -8.00
C GLU A 299 -11.68 11.31 -7.14
N ILE A 300 -11.92 11.69 -5.87
CA ILE A 300 -10.84 12.05 -4.93
C ILE A 300 -9.85 10.89 -4.77
N LEU A 301 -10.35 9.66 -4.62
CA LEU A 301 -9.52 8.48 -4.37
C LEU A 301 -8.74 8.00 -5.60
N LYS A 302 -9.15 8.38 -6.81
CA LYS A 302 -8.33 8.15 -8.01
C LYS A 302 -7.01 8.90 -7.90
N GLN A 303 -5.96 8.29 -8.41
CA GLN A 303 -4.60 8.83 -8.34
C GLN A 303 -3.78 8.36 -9.55
N ALA A 304 -2.98 9.26 -10.12
CA ALA A 304 -2.05 8.91 -11.19
C ALA A 304 -0.90 8.06 -10.64
N GLN A 305 -0.32 7.24 -11.50
CA GLN A 305 0.91 6.51 -11.15
C GLN A 305 2.10 7.46 -11.02
N ASN A 306 3.06 7.11 -10.18
CA ASN A 306 4.26 7.91 -9.90
C ASN A 306 3.96 9.32 -9.34
N ASP A 307 2.83 9.47 -8.69
CA ASP A 307 2.35 10.73 -8.10
C ASP A 307 1.82 10.50 -6.66
N PRO A 308 2.68 10.10 -5.73
CA PRO A 308 2.29 9.91 -4.34
C PRO A 308 1.96 11.25 -3.68
N PHE A 309 1.00 11.22 -2.75
CA PHE A 309 0.55 12.37 -1.97
C PHE A 309 1.17 12.35 -0.57
N THR A 310 1.58 13.50 -0.07
CA THR A 310 1.98 13.65 1.33
C THR A 310 0.80 13.40 2.26
N VAL A 311 1.05 13.05 3.51
CA VAL A 311 -0.04 12.71 4.44
C VAL A 311 -0.93 13.91 4.75
N GLU A 312 -0.38 15.13 4.83
CA GLU A 312 -1.13 16.36 5.05
C GLU A 312 -2.05 16.67 3.87
N ASP A 313 -1.59 16.51 2.63
CA ASP A 313 -2.41 16.71 1.43
C ASP A 313 -3.54 15.69 1.36
N GLN A 314 -3.26 14.43 1.68
CA GLN A 314 -4.28 13.38 1.77
C GLN A 314 -5.36 13.73 2.81
N VAL A 315 -4.95 14.13 4.02
CA VAL A 315 -5.88 14.51 5.09
C VAL A 315 -6.77 15.67 4.66
N ALA A 316 -6.20 16.69 4.03
CA ALA A 316 -6.94 17.85 3.57
C ALA A 316 -8.02 17.51 2.55
N ILE A 317 -7.68 16.73 1.51
CA ILE A 317 -8.66 16.40 0.46
C ILE A 317 -9.69 15.36 0.91
N ILE A 318 -9.30 14.39 1.73
CA ILE A 318 -10.22 13.42 2.31
C ILE A 318 -11.20 14.10 3.27
N PHE A 319 -10.73 15.09 4.04
CA PHE A 319 -11.59 15.93 4.87
C PHE A 319 -12.66 16.63 4.01
N ALA A 320 -12.28 17.27 2.92
CA ALA A 320 -13.20 17.96 2.03
C ALA A 320 -14.27 16.99 1.45
N GLY A 321 -13.88 15.77 1.06
CA GLY A 321 -14.79 14.74 0.58
C GLY A 321 -15.71 14.20 1.66
N SER A 322 -15.17 13.82 2.81
CA SER A 322 -15.93 13.23 3.92
C SER A 322 -16.97 14.21 4.49
N LYS A 323 -16.66 15.50 4.54
CA LYS A 323 -17.56 16.58 4.98
C LYS A 323 -18.47 17.12 3.89
N ASN A 324 -18.48 16.49 2.71
CA ASN A 324 -19.32 16.89 1.55
C ASN A 324 -19.14 18.34 1.10
N LEU A 325 -17.94 18.91 1.27
CA LEU A 325 -17.63 20.29 0.90
C LEU A 325 -17.53 20.47 -0.64
N LEU A 326 -17.44 19.36 -1.38
CA LEU A 326 -17.41 19.35 -2.85
C LEU A 326 -18.81 19.32 -3.49
N ARG A 327 -19.90 19.53 -2.74
CA ARG A 327 -21.28 19.41 -3.26
C ARG A 327 -21.53 20.26 -4.50
N LYS A 328 -20.92 21.45 -4.59
CA LYS A 328 -21.05 22.38 -5.73
C LYS A 328 -20.14 22.03 -6.90
N VAL A 329 -19.11 21.22 -6.68
CA VAL A 329 -18.12 20.86 -7.71
C VAL A 329 -18.69 19.73 -8.60
N PRO A 330 -18.78 19.92 -9.93
CA PRO A 330 -19.12 18.85 -10.84
C PRO A 330 -18.15 17.67 -10.74
N VAL A 331 -18.66 16.44 -10.87
CA VAL A 331 -17.83 15.21 -10.70
C VAL A 331 -16.60 15.22 -11.61
N ASN A 332 -16.75 15.65 -12.86
CA ASN A 332 -15.64 15.75 -13.83
C ASN A 332 -14.63 16.86 -13.52
N LYS A 333 -14.91 17.72 -12.56
CA LYS A 333 -14.03 18.83 -12.11
C LYS A 333 -13.37 18.56 -10.76
N VAL A 334 -13.68 17.44 -10.12
CA VAL A 334 -13.13 17.11 -8.79
C VAL A 334 -11.60 17.06 -8.79
N LYS A 335 -10.97 16.54 -9.84
CA LYS A 335 -9.50 16.53 -9.95
C LYS A 335 -8.87 17.90 -10.13
N GLU A 336 -9.54 18.79 -10.83
CA GLU A 336 -9.11 20.19 -10.95
C GLU A 336 -9.23 20.89 -9.60
N PHE A 337 -10.35 20.71 -8.90
CA PHE A 337 -10.56 21.21 -7.55
C PHE A 337 -9.48 20.70 -6.58
N GLU A 338 -9.20 19.40 -6.58
CA GLU A 338 -8.19 18.77 -5.71
C GLU A 338 -6.82 19.49 -5.82
N ARG A 339 -6.34 19.70 -7.05
CA ARG A 339 -5.08 20.40 -7.29
C ARG A 339 -5.10 21.84 -6.78
N LYS A 340 -6.12 22.61 -7.17
CA LYS A 340 -6.26 23.99 -6.72
C LYS A 340 -6.35 24.13 -5.20
N TYR A 341 -7.07 23.20 -4.56
CA TYR A 341 -7.26 23.21 -3.12
C TYR A 341 -5.95 22.93 -2.37
N ILE A 342 -5.22 21.91 -2.79
CA ILE A 342 -3.92 21.56 -2.21
C ILE A 342 -2.91 22.69 -2.46
N ASP A 343 -2.81 23.22 -3.69
CA ASP A 343 -1.91 24.32 -4.01
C ASP A 343 -2.23 25.57 -3.18
N PHE A 344 -3.50 25.89 -3.02
CA PHE A 344 -3.93 27.01 -2.19
C PHE A 344 -3.54 26.83 -0.72
N LEU A 345 -3.77 25.66 -0.14
CA LEU A 345 -3.41 25.36 1.24
C LEU A 345 -1.89 25.42 1.45
N ASN A 346 -1.12 24.82 0.55
CA ASN A 346 0.34 24.80 0.63
C ASN A 346 0.95 26.20 0.44
N ALA A 347 0.33 27.06 -0.38
CA ALA A 347 0.80 28.42 -0.60
C ALA A 347 0.45 29.39 0.54
N LYS A 348 -0.80 29.34 1.04
CA LYS A 348 -1.33 30.33 1.98
C LYS A 348 -1.44 29.85 3.42
N HIS A 349 -1.48 28.56 3.66
CA HIS A 349 -1.76 27.96 4.98
C HIS A 349 -0.72 26.93 5.41
N LYS A 350 0.57 27.18 5.14
CA LYS A 350 1.69 26.27 5.47
C LYS A 350 1.65 25.78 6.92
N LYS A 351 1.42 26.68 7.88
CA LYS A 351 1.34 26.32 9.31
C LYS A 351 0.21 25.33 9.60
N THR A 352 -0.92 25.46 8.89
CA THR A 352 -2.04 24.51 9.00
C THR A 352 -1.61 23.13 8.48
N MET A 353 -0.93 23.09 7.33
CA MET A 353 -0.44 21.82 6.74
C MET A 353 0.62 21.15 7.64
N GLU A 354 1.55 21.93 8.22
CA GLU A 354 2.52 21.42 9.21
C GLU A 354 1.83 20.87 10.47
N THR A 355 0.75 21.51 10.92
CA THR A 355 -0.04 21.01 12.05
C THR A 355 -0.69 19.66 11.73
N ILE A 356 -1.25 19.52 10.54
CA ILE A 356 -1.79 18.23 10.04
C ILE A 356 -0.70 17.17 9.97
N LYS A 357 0.46 17.52 9.41
CA LYS A 357 1.63 16.62 9.31
C LYS A 357 2.06 16.10 10.68
N SER A 358 1.98 16.94 11.71
CA SER A 358 2.24 16.53 13.12
C SER A 358 1.15 15.61 13.72
N GLY A 359 0.14 15.26 12.95
CA GLY A 359 -0.97 14.37 13.36
C GLY A 359 -2.11 15.08 14.08
N LYS A 360 -2.12 16.43 14.15
CA LYS A 360 -3.14 17.20 14.86
C LYS A 360 -4.20 17.75 13.91
N LEU A 361 -5.44 17.60 14.30
CA LEU A 361 -6.61 18.17 13.61
C LEU A 361 -7.41 18.98 14.64
N THR A 362 -7.01 20.25 14.84
CA THR A 362 -7.64 21.20 15.76
C THR A 362 -8.83 21.88 15.10
N ASP A 363 -9.67 22.56 15.90
CA ASP A 363 -10.82 23.29 15.36
C ASP A 363 -10.39 24.45 14.44
N ASP A 364 -9.24 25.10 14.72
CA ASP A 364 -8.65 26.09 13.84
C ASP A 364 -8.27 25.50 12.47
N VAL A 365 -7.63 24.32 12.47
CA VAL A 365 -7.29 23.61 11.23
C VAL A 365 -8.56 23.25 10.44
N ILE A 366 -9.56 22.72 11.12
CA ILE A 366 -10.87 22.40 10.51
C ILE A 366 -11.50 23.65 9.92
N GLY A 367 -11.46 24.78 10.63
CA GLY A 367 -11.98 26.07 10.17
C GLY A 367 -11.29 26.54 8.88
N VAL A 368 -9.96 26.44 8.82
CA VAL A 368 -9.18 26.81 7.63
C VAL A 368 -9.51 25.91 6.45
N LEU A 369 -9.51 24.58 6.66
CA LEU A 369 -9.83 23.61 5.61
C LEU A 369 -11.24 23.82 5.03
N THR A 370 -12.21 24.08 5.90
CA THR A 370 -13.61 24.31 5.49
C THR A 370 -13.74 25.61 4.69
N LYS A 371 -13.19 26.71 5.19
CA LYS A 371 -13.24 28.02 4.49
C LYS A 371 -12.57 27.95 3.12
N ALA A 372 -11.40 27.36 3.03
CA ALA A 372 -10.68 27.19 1.77
C ALA A 372 -11.46 26.34 0.77
N ALA A 373 -12.10 25.25 1.23
CA ALA A 373 -12.93 24.41 0.37
C ALA A 373 -14.19 25.13 -0.10
N ASP A 374 -14.87 25.88 0.77
CA ASP A 374 -16.08 26.64 0.43
C ASP A 374 -15.77 27.78 -0.55
N GLU A 375 -14.66 28.51 -0.35
CA GLU A 375 -14.22 29.56 -1.25
C GLU A 375 -13.95 29.02 -2.65
N LEU A 376 -13.19 27.94 -2.76
CA LEU A 376 -12.85 27.36 -4.05
C LEU A 376 -14.03 26.64 -4.70
N SER A 377 -14.86 25.92 -3.94
CA SER A 377 -16.04 25.22 -4.50
C SER A 377 -17.11 26.17 -5.02
N SER A 378 -17.15 27.40 -4.52
CA SER A 378 -18.09 28.44 -5.01
C SER A 378 -17.72 29.00 -6.38
N THR A 379 -16.52 28.68 -6.90
CA THR A 379 -16.08 29.10 -8.25
C THR A 379 -16.51 28.13 -9.34
N TYR A 380 -17.12 27.01 -9.01
CA TYR A 380 -17.62 25.97 -9.91
C TYR A 380 -19.15 26.04 -10.05
#